data_bad8f5827834fcfc04b1fb664825490f
#
_entry.id   bad8f5827834fcfc04b1fb664825490f
#
_cell.length_a   1.000
_cell.length_b   1.000
_cell.length_c   1.000
_cell.angle_alpha   90.00
_cell.angle_beta   90.00
_cell.angle_gamma   90.00
#
_symmetry.space_group_name_H-M   'P 1'
#
loop_
_entity.id
_entity.type
_entity.pdbx_description
1 polymer ?
#
loop_
_entity_poly.entity_id
_entity_poly.type
_entity_poly.pdbx_seq_one_letter_code
_entity_poly.pdbx_strand_id
1 'polypeptide(L)'
;MYQFTEDCRIGIPEIDEEHKKLFQMVNEAFALLAEPSATVVGVKNLVLALKKYAATHFIHEEAYMDEIKDPELPRQKKEHGQFKEKVNEVDLEALNDENGKEVLTELLEFLSRWLYHHILGSDTMIGKMPALDEEEDPFAFTEKYKLGVELIDSEHQRLFEIIRETNELTNDVLFNDKYDDIKKIISELKDYTIKHFGDEEEYMEKIGYSGLEAQKVAHQAFVDRLNEV
;
A
#
# COMPACT_ATOMS: atom_id res chain seq x y z
N MET A 1 0.73 22.49 0.05
CA MET A 1 -0.72 22.31 -0.09
C MET A 1 -0.95 21.13 -1.00
N TYR A 2 -1.64 20.10 -0.53
CA TYR A 2 -1.91 18.88 -1.29
C TYR A 2 -2.95 19.15 -2.36
N GLN A 3 -2.75 18.59 -3.56
CA GLN A 3 -3.70 18.72 -4.68
C GLN A 3 -4.17 17.33 -5.12
N PHE A 4 -5.46 17.20 -5.37
CA PHE A 4 -6.03 16.03 -6.00
C PHE A 4 -5.78 16.12 -7.51
N THR A 5 -4.83 15.34 -8.00
CA THR A 5 -4.40 15.32 -9.41
C THR A 5 -4.98 14.10 -10.14
N GLU A 6 -4.70 13.97 -11.44
CA GLU A 6 -5.12 12.79 -12.21
C GLU A 6 -4.54 11.48 -11.67
N ASP A 7 -3.33 11.53 -11.06
CA ASP A 7 -2.68 10.35 -10.48
C ASP A 7 -3.38 9.82 -9.22
N CYS A 8 -4.27 10.64 -8.61
CA CYS A 8 -5.06 10.26 -7.44
C CYS A 8 -6.40 9.64 -7.82
N ARG A 9 -6.75 9.60 -9.11
CA ARG A 9 -8.05 9.13 -9.56
C ARG A 9 -8.09 7.63 -9.72
N ILE A 10 -9.14 7.02 -9.20
CA ILE A 10 -9.48 5.63 -9.47
C ILE A 10 -10.45 5.50 -10.65
N GLY A 11 -11.05 6.60 -11.09
CA GLY A 11 -11.97 6.65 -12.22
C GLY A 11 -13.44 6.40 -11.85
N ILE A 12 -13.77 6.36 -10.56
CA ILE A 12 -15.11 6.22 -10.03
C ILE A 12 -15.54 7.59 -9.50
N PRO A 13 -16.45 8.30 -10.19
CA PRO A 13 -16.72 9.72 -9.90
C PRO A 13 -17.11 10.00 -8.45
N GLU A 14 -17.89 9.12 -7.83
CA GLU A 14 -18.34 9.28 -6.44
C GLU A 14 -17.18 9.17 -5.46
N ILE A 15 -16.34 8.16 -5.62
CA ILE A 15 -15.16 7.93 -4.77
C ILE A 15 -14.11 9.02 -5.01
N ASP A 16 -13.84 9.40 -6.27
CA ASP A 16 -12.94 10.49 -6.61
C ASP A 16 -13.35 11.83 -5.97
N GLU A 17 -14.65 12.13 -5.89
CA GLU A 17 -15.15 13.33 -5.20
C GLU A 17 -15.01 13.23 -3.67
N GLU A 18 -15.11 12.05 -3.12
CA GLU A 18 -14.86 11.80 -1.70
C GLU A 18 -13.36 11.94 -1.36
N HIS A 19 -12.47 11.42 -2.19
CA HIS A 19 -11.02 11.65 -2.08
C HIS A 19 -10.68 13.15 -2.09
N LYS A 20 -11.27 13.93 -3.01
CA LYS A 20 -11.07 15.40 -3.02
C LYS A 20 -11.44 16.05 -1.69
N LYS A 21 -12.50 15.59 -1.02
CA LYS A 21 -12.89 16.11 0.29
C LYS A 21 -11.84 15.82 1.35
N LEU A 22 -11.20 14.63 1.31
CA LEU A 22 -10.10 14.32 2.23
C LEU A 22 -8.90 15.23 2.01
N PHE A 23 -8.52 15.47 0.74
CA PHE A 23 -7.46 16.45 0.40
C PHE A 23 -7.76 17.86 0.93
N GLN A 24 -9.03 18.28 0.86
CA GLN A 24 -9.46 19.57 1.44
C GLN A 24 -9.31 19.57 2.96
N MET A 25 -9.77 18.53 3.65
CA MET A 25 -9.64 18.42 5.12
C MET A 25 -8.18 18.43 5.58
N VAL A 26 -7.28 17.78 4.83
CA VAL A 26 -5.84 17.83 5.11
C VAL A 26 -5.30 19.25 4.96
N ASN A 27 -5.68 19.97 3.90
CA ASN A 27 -5.27 21.35 3.70
C ASN A 27 -5.84 22.30 4.76
N GLU A 28 -7.07 22.09 5.21
CA GLU A 28 -7.68 22.83 6.32
C GLU A 28 -6.92 22.59 7.63
N ALA A 29 -6.49 21.34 7.88
CA ALA A 29 -5.68 21.00 9.04
C ALA A 29 -4.31 21.72 9.02
N PHE A 30 -3.65 21.81 7.87
CA PHE A 30 -2.42 22.62 7.71
C PHE A 30 -2.66 24.11 7.95
N ALA A 31 -3.78 24.64 7.47
CA ALA A 31 -4.15 26.04 7.70
C ALA A 31 -4.38 26.31 9.20
N LEU A 32 -5.08 25.40 9.89
CA LEU A 32 -5.28 25.49 11.34
C LEU A 32 -3.96 25.45 12.11
N LEU A 33 -3.01 24.60 11.72
CA LEU A 33 -1.71 24.50 12.37
C LEU A 33 -0.86 25.76 12.20
N ALA A 34 -1.01 26.46 11.07
CA ALA A 34 -0.30 27.69 10.76
C ALA A 34 -0.84 28.92 11.52
N GLU A 35 -2.05 28.87 12.06
CA GLU A 35 -2.64 29.95 12.83
C GLU A 35 -2.09 29.95 14.26
N PRO A 36 -1.72 31.15 14.82
CA PRO A 36 -1.23 31.27 16.21
C PRO A 36 -2.26 30.82 17.26
N SER A 37 -3.53 30.85 16.91
CA SER A 37 -4.66 30.45 17.73
C SER A 37 -5.42 29.30 17.11
N ALA A 38 -4.72 28.18 16.82
CA ALA A 38 -5.42 26.95 16.44
C ALA A 38 -6.43 26.61 17.53
N THR A 39 -7.68 26.98 17.30
CA THR A 39 -8.71 26.85 18.32
C THR A 39 -9.07 25.38 18.49
N VAL A 40 -9.22 24.93 19.73
CA VAL A 40 -9.77 23.60 20.09
C VAL A 40 -11.02 23.28 19.28
N VAL A 41 -11.87 24.27 19.01
CA VAL A 41 -13.06 24.16 18.16
C VAL A 41 -12.71 23.72 16.74
N GLY A 42 -11.66 24.29 16.14
CA GLY A 42 -11.21 23.89 14.80
C GLY A 42 -10.74 22.43 14.75
N VAL A 43 -9.95 22.01 15.73
CA VAL A 43 -9.48 20.61 15.84
C VAL A 43 -10.65 19.65 16.05
N LYS A 44 -11.58 19.99 16.95
CA LYS A 44 -12.80 19.18 17.17
C LYS A 44 -13.62 19.02 15.89
N ASN A 45 -13.83 20.09 15.15
CA ASN A 45 -14.58 20.06 13.89
C ASN A 45 -13.89 19.20 12.84
N LEU A 46 -12.58 19.29 12.72
CA LEU A 46 -11.79 18.47 11.82
C LEU A 46 -11.93 16.97 12.15
N VAL A 47 -11.74 16.60 13.42
CA VAL A 47 -11.88 15.19 13.87
C VAL A 47 -13.28 14.66 13.60
N LEU A 48 -14.32 15.45 13.86
CA LEU A 48 -15.71 15.07 13.56
C LEU A 48 -15.95 14.91 12.05
N ALA A 49 -15.34 15.78 11.21
CA ALA A 49 -15.42 15.67 9.76
C ALA A 49 -14.73 14.39 9.25
N LEU A 50 -13.55 14.04 9.80
CA LEU A 50 -12.83 12.82 9.47
C LEU A 50 -13.59 11.55 9.89
N LYS A 51 -14.20 11.55 11.09
CA LYS A 51 -15.08 10.44 11.53
C LYS A 51 -16.26 10.24 10.58
N LYS A 52 -16.88 11.34 10.16
CA LYS A 52 -18.00 11.30 9.21
C LYS A 52 -17.52 10.81 7.83
N TYR A 53 -16.38 11.30 7.36
CA TYR A 53 -15.76 10.85 6.12
C TYR A 53 -15.53 9.33 6.15
N ALA A 54 -14.84 8.82 7.15
CA ALA A 54 -14.57 7.39 7.30
C ALA A 54 -15.83 6.52 7.38
N ALA A 55 -16.91 7.06 7.97
CA ALA A 55 -18.18 6.35 8.11
C ALA A 55 -18.99 6.23 6.80
N THR A 56 -18.68 7.04 5.78
CA THR A 56 -19.39 7.04 4.50
C THR A 56 -18.52 6.55 3.36
N HIS A 57 -17.36 7.13 3.18
CA HIS A 57 -16.44 6.82 2.08
C HIS A 57 -16.04 5.35 2.05
N PHE A 58 -15.54 4.80 3.15
CA PHE A 58 -15.10 3.40 3.20
C PHE A 58 -16.22 2.39 2.92
N ILE A 59 -17.47 2.75 3.23
CA ILE A 59 -18.61 1.89 2.88
C ILE A 59 -18.84 1.89 1.37
N HIS A 60 -18.74 3.05 0.71
CA HIS A 60 -18.93 3.15 -0.73
C HIS A 60 -17.84 2.41 -1.49
N GLU A 61 -16.60 2.59 -1.07
CA GLU A 61 -15.44 1.96 -1.68
C GLU A 61 -15.44 0.44 -1.48
N GLU A 62 -15.63 -0.03 -0.24
CA GLU A 62 -15.73 -1.46 0.06
C GLU A 62 -16.90 -2.13 -0.68
N ALA A 63 -18.05 -1.43 -0.83
CA ALA A 63 -19.18 -1.95 -1.59
C ALA A 63 -18.86 -2.06 -3.08
N TYR A 64 -18.18 -1.08 -3.66
CA TYR A 64 -17.72 -1.15 -5.03
C TYR A 64 -16.71 -2.28 -5.26
N MET A 65 -15.73 -2.42 -4.38
CA MET A 65 -14.75 -3.52 -4.46
C MET A 65 -15.41 -4.90 -4.34
N ASP A 66 -16.43 -5.03 -3.50
CA ASP A 66 -17.21 -6.26 -3.37
C ASP A 66 -18.00 -6.57 -4.66
N GLU A 67 -18.59 -5.55 -5.27
CA GLU A 67 -19.32 -5.69 -6.55
C GLU A 67 -18.41 -6.21 -7.68
N ILE A 68 -17.19 -5.66 -7.78
CA ILE A 68 -16.21 -6.08 -8.81
C ILE A 68 -15.38 -7.29 -8.41
N LYS A 69 -15.59 -7.84 -7.21
CA LYS A 69 -14.80 -8.94 -6.61
C LYS A 69 -13.29 -8.65 -6.59
N ASP A 70 -12.94 -7.45 -6.12
CA ASP A 70 -11.56 -7.03 -6.03
C ASP A 70 -10.79 -7.87 -4.99
N PRO A 71 -9.66 -8.48 -5.36
CA PRO A 71 -8.89 -9.35 -4.45
C PRO A 71 -8.28 -8.58 -3.26
N GLU A 72 -8.11 -7.26 -3.38
CA GLU A 72 -7.52 -6.42 -2.33
C GLU A 72 -8.56 -5.96 -1.28
N LEU A 73 -9.85 -6.30 -1.43
CA LEU A 73 -10.89 -5.90 -0.48
C LEU A 73 -10.59 -6.26 1.00
N PRO A 74 -10.06 -7.47 1.33
CA PRO A 74 -9.71 -7.77 2.72
C PRO A 74 -8.62 -6.85 3.28
N ARG A 75 -7.64 -6.48 2.47
CA ARG A 75 -6.57 -5.54 2.82
C ARG A 75 -7.14 -4.15 3.03
N GLN A 76 -7.95 -3.66 2.08
CA GLN A 76 -8.60 -2.34 2.18
C GLN A 76 -9.44 -2.21 3.46
N LYS A 77 -10.24 -3.23 3.80
CA LYS A 77 -11.00 -3.26 5.06
C LYS A 77 -10.13 -3.15 6.30
N LYS A 78 -8.95 -3.78 6.30
CA LYS A 78 -7.98 -3.67 7.40
C LYS A 78 -7.44 -2.24 7.51
N GLU A 79 -7.00 -1.65 6.39
CA GLU A 79 -6.49 -0.28 6.35
C GLU A 79 -7.57 0.73 6.81
N HIS A 80 -8.80 0.61 6.30
CA HIS A 80 -9.95 1.41 6.73
C HIS A 80 -10.25 1.29 8.22
N GLY A 81 -10.14 0.06 8.78
CA GLY A 81 -10.26 -0.19 10.21
C GLY A 81 -9.25 0.62 11.01
N GLN A 82 -8.00 0.57 10.59
CA GLN A 82 -6.89 1.29 11.22
C GLN A 82 -7.08 2.82 11.17
N PHE A 83 -7.56 3.36 10.03
CA PHE A 83 -7.91 4.79 9.95
C PHE A 83 -8.99 5.16 10.97
N LYS A 84 -10.06 4.36 11.03
CA LYS A 84 -11.15 4.58 11.97
C LYS A 84 -10.67 4.54 13.43
N GLU A 85 -9.81 3.59 13.77
CA GLU A 85 -9.20 3.48 15.09
C GLU A 85 -8.38 4.73 15.42
N LYS A 86 -7.46 5.14 14.52
CA LYS A 86 -6.61 6.32 14.73
C LYS A 86 -7.40 7.60 14.95
N VAL A 87 -8.42 7.84 14.14
CA VAL A 87 -9.28 9.04 14.32
C VAL A 87 -10.13 8.94 15.59
N ASN A 88 -10.49 7.73 16.02
CA ASN A 88 -11.27 7.52 17.24
C ASN A 88 -10.45 7.61 18.53
N GLU A 89 -9.12 7.43 18.48
CA GLU A 89 -8.22 7.66 19.61
C GLU A 89 -8.26 9.10 20.14
N VAL A 90 -8.65 10.06 19.29
CA VAL A 90 -8.74 11.47 19.70
C VAL A 90 -9.93 11.65 20.64
N ASP A 91 -9.60 11.88 21.93
CA ASP A 91 -10.59 12.23 22.95
C ASP A 91 -11.02 13.68 22.81
N LEU A 92 -12.21 13.90 22.25
CA LEU A 92 -12.76 15.23 22.01
C LEU A 92 -13.06 16.01 23.31
N GLU A 93 -13.30 15.33 24.43
CA GLU A 93 -13.58 15.97 25.72
C GLU A 93 -12.29 16.42 26.41
N ALA A 94 -11.20 15.68 26.19
CA ALA A 94 -9.89 16.04 26.73
C ALA A 94 -9.16 17.14 25.93
N LEU A 95 -9.63 17.49 24.73
CA LEU A 95 -9.05 18.55 23.91
C LEU A 95 -9.20 19.93 24.57
N ASN A 96 -8.08 20.61 24.73
CA ASN A 96 -7.97 21.97 25.28
C ASN A 96 -6.89 22.80 24.53
N ASP A 97 -6.72 24.07 24.90
CA ASP A 97 -5.77 24.96 24.23
C ASP A 97 -4.30 24.57 24.41
N GLU A 98 -3.97 23.72 25.41
CA GLU A 98 -2.61 23.27 25.69
C GLU A 98 -2.21 22.11 24.79
N ASN A 99 -3.12 21.14 24.54
CA ASN A 99 -2.86 19.91 23.79
C ASN A 99 -3.37 19.93 22.33
N GLY A 100 -4.24 20.85 21.97
CA GLY A 100 -4.89 20.88 20.65
C GLY A 100 -3.90 20.96 19.48
N LYS A 101 -2.79 21.69 19.65
CA LYS A 101 -1.75 21.79 18.61
C LYS A 101 -0.97 20.50 18.42
N GLU A 102 -0.66 19.81 19.51
CA GLU A 102 0.05 18.52 19.48
C GLU A 102 -0.81 17.47 18.77
N VAL A 103 -2.08 17.33 19.20
CA VAL A 103 -3.06 16.42 18.57
C VAL A 103 -3.23 16.72 17.08
N LEU A 104 -3.29 18.00 16.70
CA LEU A 104 -3.40 18.40 15.30
C LEU A 104 -2.15 18.01 14.50
N THR A 105 -0.96 18.15 15.09
CA THR A 105 0.31 17.76 14.44
C THR A 105 0.36 16.27 14.18
N GLU A 106 0.07 15.43 15.19
CA GLU A 106 0.02 13.98 15.07
C GLU A 106 -1.01 13.53 14.01
N LEU A 107 -2.20 14.17 14.04
CA LEU A 107 -3.24 13.88 13.06
C LEU A 107 -2.81 14.23 11.62
N LEU A 108 -2.10 15.35 11.43
CA LEU A 108 -1.57 15.76 10.14
C LEU A 108 -0.49 14.82 9.62
N GLU A 109 0.40 14.34 10.47
CA GLU A 109 1.41 13.34 10.10
C GLU A 109 0.73 12.05 9.64
N PHE A 110 -0.26 11.58 10.39
CA PHE A 110 -1.06 10.43 10.02
C PHE A 110 -1.78 10.62 8.68
N LEU A 111 -2.52 11.73 8.51
CA LEU A 111 -3.27 12.01 7.29
C LEU A 111 -2.37 12.16 6.06
N SER A 112 -1.17 12.74 6.23
CA SER A 112 -0.19 12.88 5.14
C SER A 112 0.31 11.51 4.67
N ARG A 113 0.61 10.61 5.61
CA ARG A 113 0.97 9.20 5.30
C ARG A 113 -0.20 8.48 4.63
N TRP A 114 -1.42 8.68 5.14
CA TRP A 114 -2.63 8.09 4.56
C TRP A 114 -2.83 8.51 3.10
N LEU A 115 -2.75 9.79 2.77
CA LEU A 115 -2.86 10.28 1.40
C LEU A 115 -1.85 9.62 0.47
N TYR A 116 -0.62 9.44 0.94
CA TYR A 116 0.45 8.90 0.12
C TYR A 116 0.33 7.39 -0.05
N HIS A 117 0.15 6.64 1.04
CA HIS A 117 0.20 5.18 0.98
C HIS A 117 -1.13 4.56 0.60
N HIS A 118 -2.24 5.08 1.11
CA HIS A 118 -3.56 4.51 0.85
C HIS A 118 -4.11 5.00 -0.48
N ILE A 119 -4.33 6.31 -0.66
CA ILE A 119 -4.95 6.81 -1.89
C ILE A 119 -4.04 6.62 -3.12
N LEU A 120 -2.77 7.06 -3.05
CA LEU A 120 -1.86 6.92 -4.20
C LEU A 120 -1.32 5.50 -4.40
N GLY A 121 -1.30 4.69 -3.35
CA GLY A 121 -0.82 3.31 -3.39
C GLY A 121 -1.96 2.30 -3.58
N SER A 122 -2.82 2.16 -2.56
CA SER A 122 -3.84 1.11 -2.51
C SER A 122 -5.03 1.41 -3.41
N ASP A 123 -5.66 2.58 -3.29
CA ASP A 123 -6.92 2.88 -3.98
C ASP A 123 -6.75 3.00 -5.49
N THR A 124 -5.62 3.54 -5.96
CA THR A 124 -5.33 3.61 -7.40
C THR A 124 -5.24 2.23 -8.06
N MET A 125 -5.10 1.16 -7.28
CA MET A 125 -5.05 -0.22 -7.78
C MET A 125 -6.42 -0.90 -7.83
N ILE A 126 -7.46 -0.29 -7.26
CA ILE A 126 -8.84 -0.83 -7.26
C ILE A 126 -9.30 -1.10 -8.71
N GLY A 127 -9.75 -2.31 -8.95
CA GLY A 127 -10.23 -2.78 -10.26
C GLY A 127 -9.13 -3.03 -11.30
N LYS A 128 -7.86 -2.88 -10.96
CA LYS A 128 -6.73 -3.14 -11.88
C LYS A 128 -6.17 -4.55 -11.75
N MET A 129 -6.45 -5.22 -10.65
CA MET A 129 -6.06 -6.60 -10.45
C MET A 129 -7.13 -7.55 -10.99
N PRO A 130 -6.76 -8.70 -11.59
CA PRO A 130 -7.74 -9.71 -11.98
C PRO A 130 -8.44 -10.23 -10.72
N ALA A 131 -9.77 -10.39 -10.81
CA ALA A 131 -10.53 -11.05 -9.76
C ALA A 131 -9.92 -12.43 -9.48
N LEU A 132 -9.62 -12.71 -8.23
CA LEU A 132 -9.19 -14.05 -7.80
C LEU A 132 -10.42 -14.95 -7.72
N ASP A 133 -10.29 -16.20 -8.12
CA ASP A 133 -11.24 -17.23 -7.72
C ASP A 133 -11.19 -17.34 -6.19
N GLU A 134 -12.36 -17.34 -5.54
CA GLU A 134 -12.52 -17.20 -4.07
C GLU A 134 -11.72 -18.20 -3.20
N GLU A 135 -11.01 -19.15 -3.81
CA GLU A 135 -10.26 -20.21 -3.15
C GLU A 135 -8.73 -20.12 -3.36
N GLU A 136 -8.21 -19.18 -4.16
CA GLU A 136 -6.77 -19.12 -4.47
C GLU A 136 -6.04 -18.03 -3.65
N ASP A 137 -5.07 -18.44 -2.85
CA ASP A 137 -4.08 -17.55 -2.25
C ASP A 137 -3.18 -16.97 -3.37
N PRO A 138 -3.19 -15.63 -3.60
CA PRO A 138 -2.43 -15.01 -4.69
C PRO A 138 -0.91 -15.17 -4.55
N PHE A 139 -0.44 -15.50 -3.36
CA PHE A 139 0.97 -15.74 -3.05
C PHE A 139 1.29 -17.23 -2.88
N ALA A 140 0.40 -18.14 -3.31
CA ALA A 140 0.68 -19.57 -3.28
C ALA A 140 1.51 -19.99 -4.49
N PHE A 141 2.61 -20.68 -4.24
CA PHE A 141 3.36 -21.38 -5.29
C PHE A 141 2.61 -22.67 -5.66
N THR A 142 1.86 -22.63 -6.75
CA THR A 142 1.01 -23.74 -7.21
C THR A 142 1.67 -24.55 -8.34
N GLU A 143 1.07 -25.68 -8.70
CA GLU A 143 1.51 -26.54 -9.84
C GLU A 143 1.67 -25.76 -11.15
N LYS A 144 0.92 -24.65 -11.33
CA LYS A 144 0.98 -23.75 -12.49
C LYS A 144 2.35 -23.12 -12.69
N TYR A 145 3.11 -22.92 -11.61
CA TYR A 145 4.41 -22.23 -11.62
C TYR A 145 5.59 -23.19 -11.60
N LYS A 146 5.35 -24.51 -11.51
CA LYS A 146 6.39 -25.51 -11.50
C LYS A 146 6.96 -25.77 -12.89
N LEU A 147 8.27 -25.83 -12.97
CA LEU A 147 9.02 -26.22 -14.16
C LEU A 147 9.42 -27.70 -14.13
N GLY A 148 9.28 -28.38 -13.00
CA GLY A 148 9.70 -29.78 -12.80
C GLY A 148 11.21 -29.92 -12.55
N VAL A 149 11.90 -28.83 -12.24
CA VAL A 149 13.32 -28.82 -11.85
C VAL A 149 13.37 -28.46 -10.38
N GLU A 150 13.64 -29.46 -9.51
CA GLU A 150 13.52 -29.35 -8.05
C GLU A 150 14.22 -28.13 -7.46
N LEU A 151 15.45 -27.81 -7.94
CA LEU A 151 16.18 -26.64 -7.49
C LEU A 151 15.41 -25.35 -7.83
N ILE A 152 15.07 -25.17 -9.10
CA ILE A 152 14.39 -23.96 -9.60
C ILE A 152 13.00 -23.84 -8.99
N ASP A 153 12.24 -24.92 -8.89
CA ASP A 153 10.90 -24.91 -8.27
C ASP A 153 10.99 -24.50 -6.78
N SER A 154 12.01 -24.94 -6.05
CA SER A 154 12.22 -24.53 -4.65
C SER A 154 12.60 -23.05 -4.53
N GLU A 155 13.32 -22.53 -5.48
CA GLU A 155 13.70 -21.13 -5.55
C GLU A 155 12.50 -20.25 -5.92
N HIS A 156 11.67 -20.65 -6.88
CA HIS A 156 10.41 -19.99 -7.17
C HIS A 156 9.49 -19.94 -5.93
N GLN A 157 9.36 -21.04 -5.20
CA GLN A 157 8.58 -21.06 -3.96
C GLN A 157 9.09 -20.01 -2.97
N ARG A 158 10.41 -19.89 -2.78
CA ARG A 158 10.99 -18.89 -1.89
C ARG A 158 10.73 -17.45 -2.37
N LEU A 159 10.75 -17.18 -3.69
CA LEU A 159 10.38 -15.88 -4.24
C LEU A 159 8.92 -15.52 -3.92
N PHE A 160 7.99 -16.48 -4.02
CA PHE A 160 6.59 -16.26 -3.62
C PHE A 160 6.45 -15.95 -2.13
N GLU A 161 7.24 -16.60 -1.28
CA GLU A 161 7.28 -16.30 0.16
C GLU A 161 7.81 -14.88 0.43
N ILE A 162 8.90 -14.45 -0.23
CA ILE A 162 9.46 -13.10 -0.09
C ILE A 162 8.42 -12.04 -0.55
N ILE A 163 7.70 -12.30 -1.63
CA ILE A 163 6.63 -11.40 -2.10
C ILE A 163 5.51 -11.31 -1.06
N ARG A 164 5.11 -12.43 -0.45
CA ARG A 164 4.12 -12.44 0.64
C ARG A 164 4.61 -11.63 1.85
N GLU A 165 5.84 -11.88 2.32
CA GLU A 165 6.46 -11.16 3.43
C GLU A 165 6.51 -9.65 3.13
N THR A 166 6.84 -9.27 1.88
CA THR A 166 6.85 -7.88 1.43
C THR A 166 5.45 -7.26 1.48
N ASN A 167 4.43 -7.99 1.00
CA ASN A 167 3.05 -7.53 1.04
C ASN A 167 2.54 -7.36 2.48
N GLU A 168 2.86 -8.29 3.37
CA GLU A 168 2.51 -8.19 4.80
C GLU A 168 3.20 -6.99 5.46
N LEU A 169 4.48 -6.76 5.14
CA LEU A 169 5.24 -5.64 5.66
C LEU A 169 4.68 -4.30 5.20
N THR A 170 4.34 -4.17 3.91
CA THR A 170 3.77 -2.92 3.35
C THR A 170 2.40 -2.60 3.94
N ASN A 171 1.63 -3.61 4.33
CA ASN A 171 0.34 -3.41 5.00
C ASN A 171 0.45 -2.80 6.41
N ASP A 172 1.65 -2.78 7.00
CA ASP A 172 1.90 -2.27 8.35
C ASP A 172 2.60 -0.89 8.36
N VAL A 173 3.02 -0.40 7.19
CA VAL A 173 3.79 0.86 7.02
C VAL A 173 3.01 2.10 7.44
N LEU A 174 1.68 2.10 7.37
CA LEU A 174 0.84 3.25 7.73
C LEU A 174 1.01 3.71 9.19
N PHE A 175 1.44 2.82 10.10
CA PHE A 175 1.44 3.06 11.54
C PHE A 175 2.81 2.93 12.19
N ASN A 176 3.76 2.27 11.53
CA ASN A 176 5.08 2.01 12.06
C ASN A 176 6.16 2.46 11.07
N ASP A 177 7.25 3.02 11.58
CA ASP A 177 8.44 3.24 10.78
C ASP A 177 9.09 1.89 10.45
N LYS A 178 8.85 1.40 9.24
CA LYS A 178 9.35 0.12 8.73
C LYS A 178 10.48 0.29 7.72
N TYR A 179 11.09 1.46 7.66
CA TYR A 179 12.10 1.78 6.66
C TYR A 179 13.24 0.76 6.63
N ASP A 180 13.76 0.37 7.80
CA ASP A 180 14.85 -0.60 7.89
C ASP A 180 14.39 -2.02 7.49
N ASP A 181 13.17 -2.41 7.86
CA ASP A 181 12.59 -3.70 7.48
C ASP A 181 12.36 -3.77 5.95
N ILE A 182 11.86 -2.70 5.35
CA ILE A 182 11.68 -2.59 3.90
C ILE A 182 13.04 -2.67 3.18
N LYS A 183 14.03 -1.93 3.63
CA LYS A 183 15.39 -2.02 3.07
C LYS A 183 15.97 -3.43 3.16
N LYS A 184 15.76 -4.11 4.27
CA LYS A 184 16.23 -5.47 4.48
C LYS A 184 15.56 -6.44 3.50
N ILE A 185 14.24 -6.38 3.34
CA ILE A 185 13.53 -7.30 2.45
C ILE A 185 13.84 -7.03 0.97
N ILE A 186 14.04 -5.77 0.57
CA ILE A 186 14.50 -5.40 -0.77
C ILE A 186 15.90 -5.95 -1.03
N SER A 187 16.81 -5.84 -0.06
CA SER A 187 18.15 -6.42 -0.16
C SER A 187 18.10 -7.94 -0.30
N GLU A 188 17.27 -8.61 0.50
CA GLU A 188 17.08 -10.07 0.43
C GLU A 188 16.52 -10.48 -0.94
N LEU A 189 15.50 -9.79 -1.43
CA LEU A 189 14.92 -10.03 -2.75
C LEU A 189 15.98 -9.89 -3.86
N LYS A 190 16.80 -8.85 -3.80
CA LYS A 190 17.86 -8.60 -4.78
C LYS A 190 18.89 -9.73 -4.78
N ASP A 191 19.45 -10.08 -3.61
CA ASP A 191 20.48 -11.11 -3.50
C ASP A 191 19.93 -12.46 -3.94
N TYR A 192 18.69 -12.76 -3.56
CA TYR A 192 18.03 -14.00 -3.94
C TYR A 192 17.75 -14.07 -5.44
N THR A 193 17.27 -12.98 -6.05
CA THR A 193 16.99 -12.92 -7.49
C THR A 193 18.25 -13.11 -8.33
N ILE A 194 19.36 -12.48 -7.93
CA ILE A 194 20.65 -12.64 -8.63
C ILE A 194 21.12 -14.10 -8.60
N LYS A 195 21.00 -14.75 -7.42
CA LYS A 195 21.36 -16.16 -7.27
C LYS A 195 20.46 -17.05 -8.13
N HIS A 196 19.14 -16.87 -8.04
CA HIS A 196 18.15 -17.64 -8.78
C HIS A 196 18.36 -17.56 -10.30
N PHE A 197 18.56 -16.36 -10.85
CA PHE A 197 18.85 -16.21 -12.28
C PHE A 197 20.16 -16.89 -12.69
N GLY A 198 21.17 -16.87 -11.81
CA GLY A 198 22.41 -17.62 -12.07
C GLY A 198 22.19 -19.13 -12.16
N ASP A 199 21.40 -19.70 -11.24
CA ASP A 199 21.08 -21.12 -11.21
C ASP A 199 20.20 -21.54 -12.40
N GLU A 200 19.24 -20.70 -12.82
CA GLU A 200 18.46 -20.91 -14.05
C GLU A 200 19.33 -20.89 -15.32
N GLU A 201 20.20 -19.89 -15.44
CA GLU A 201 21.09 -19.75 -16.59
C GLU A 201 22.07 -20.94 -16.71
N GLU A 202 22.62 -21.40 -15.59
CA GLU A 202 23.46 -22.60 -15.55
C GLU A 202 22.68 -23.84 -15.99
N TYR A 203 21.43 -24.00 -15.51
CA TYR A 203 20.59 -25.08 -15.94
C TYR A 203 20.25 -25.00 -17.44
N MET A 204 19.86 -23.83 -17.95
CA MET A 204 19.56 -23.62 -19.37
C MET A 204 20.77 -23.89 -20.27
N GLU A 205 21.99 -23.49 -19.84
CA GLU A 205 23.22 -23.81 -20.55
C GLU A 205 23.46 -25.33 -20.61
N LYS A 206 23.29 -26.00 -19.48
CA LYS A 206 23.48 -27.45 -19.36
C LYS A 206 22.56 -28.26 -20.29
N ILE A 207 21.32 -27.81 -20.50
CA ILE A 207 20.35 -28.48 -21.37
C ILE A 207 20.43 -27.97 -22.83
N GLY A 208 21.28 -27.01 -23.14
CA GLY A 208 21.40 -26.42 -24.47
C GLY A 208 20.16 -25.62 -24.89
N TYR A 209 19.54 -24.91 -23.99
CA TYR A 209 18.33 -24.14 -24.27
C TYR A 209 18.58 -23.00 -25.24
N SER A 210 17.89 -22.98 -26.37
CA SER A 210 18.11 -22.01 -27.45
C SER A 210 17.71 -20.57 -27.08
N GLY A 211 16.91 -20.36 -26.05
CA GLY A 211 16.48 -19.06 -25.58
C GLY A 211 17.39 -18.43 -24.50
N LEU A 212 18.51 -19.07 -24.15
CA LEU A 212 19.38 -18.64 -23.04
C LEU A 212 19.79 -17.16 -23.14
N GLU A 213 20.23 -16.70 -24.30
CA GLU A 213 20.69 -15.30 -24.47
C GLU A 213 19.54 -14.29 -24.26
N ALA A 214 18.31 -14.63 -24.68
CA ALA A 214 17.15 -13.79 -24.45
C ALA A 214 16.78 -13.73 -22.95
N GLN A 215 16.90 -14.85 -22.24
CA GLN A 215 16.68 -14.89 -20.80
C GLN A 215 17.72 -14.07 -20.04
N LYS A 216 19.02 -14.19 -20.37
CA LYS A 216 20.07 -13.36 -19.77
C LYS A 216 19.80 -11.86 -19.90
N VAL A 217 19.30 -11.41 -21.06
CA VAL A 217 18.93 -10.01 -21.27
C VAL A 217 17.76 -9.61 -20.37
N ALA A 218 16.74 -10.47 -20.25
CA ALA A 218 15.58 -10.20 -19.39
C ALA A 218 15.96 -10.18 -17.90
N HIS A 219 16.78 -11.13 -17.45
CA HIS A 219 17.29 -11.20 -16.08
C HIS A 219 18.12 -9.96 -15.74
N GLN A 220 19.03 -9.54 -16.62
CA GLN A 220 19.84 -8.35 -16.38
C GLN A 220 18.97 -7.10 -16.29
N ALA A 221 17.97 -6.93 -17.16
CA ALA A 221 17.06 -5.80 -17.12
C ALA A 221 16.26 -5.75 -15.80
N PHE A 222 15.88 -6.92 -15.27
CA PHE A 222 15.20 -7.01 -13.98
C PHE A 222 16.13 -6.62 -12.82
N VAL A 223 17.37 -7.15 -12.81
CA VAL A 223 18.39 -6.82 -11.79
C VAL A 223 18.73 -5.33 -11.82
N ASP A 224 18.87 -4.74 -13.01
CA ASP A 224 19.14 -3.30 -13.16
C ASP A 224 18.00 -2.47 -12.52
N ARG A 225 16.75 -2.86 -12.72
CA ARG A 225 15.60 -2.21 -12.11
C ARG A 225 15.55 -2.32 -10.58
N LEU A 226 15.95 -3.49 -10.04
CA LEU A 226 16.11 -3.66 -8.59
C LEU A 226 17.24 -2.81 -8.00
N ASN A 227 18.22 -2.41 -8.81
CA ASN A 227 19.32 -1.55 -8.39
C ASN A 227 18.94 -0.06 -8.34
N GLU A 228 17.86 0.34 -9.01
CA GLU A 228 17.34 1.71 -9.03
C GLU A 228 16.49 2.05 -7.78
N VAL A 229 16.05 1.04 -7.04
CA VAL A 229 15.26 1.17 -5.79
C VAL A 229 16.20 1.20 -4.59
#